data_0d88c0e211f5c187451249a2fc39578c
#
_entry.id   0d88c0e211f5c187451249a2fc39578c
#
_cell.length_a   1.000
_cell.length_b   1.000
_cell.length_c   1.000
_cell.angle_alpha   90.00
_cell.angle_beta   90.00
_cell.angle_gamma   90.00
#
_symmetry.space_group_name_H-M   'P 1'
#
loop_
_entity.id
_entity.type
_entity.pdbx_description
1 polymer ?
#
loop_
_entity_poly.entity_id
_entity_poly.type
_entity_poly.pdbx_seq_one_letter_code
_entity_poly.pdbx_strand_id
1 'polypeptide(L)'
;HPIPLVPNIKVAHTTLKDSATGTIDQSFTFNGDVFTANQTVTSEVDLTHTDVTLYYELLDIGMDLDVGITGRYFQGGVAVNSSREDISVLIPMFYGRAKFALPLTGAYFGGDINYANYSGNQIADYVIAVGWEAENFILPEVGIEAGYRSFRVDAGADDLDIAIDAQVNGIFVNLTAHF
;
A
#
# COMPACT_ATOMS: atom_id res chain seq x y z
N HIS A 1 -16.32 19.88 -8.13
CA HIS A 1 -15.82 20.27 -9.46
C HIS A 1 -14.31 20.41 -9.38
N PRO A 2 -13.53 19.61 -10.12
CA PRO A 2 -12.09 19.77 -10.13
C PRO A 2 -11.76 21.16 -10.68
N ILE A 3 -11.00 21.93 -9.89
CA ILE A 3 -10.39 23.15 -10.42
C ILE A 3 -9.33 22.66 -11.42
N PRO A 4 -9.38 23.04 -12.73
CA PRO A 4 -8.58 22.39 -13.78
C PRO A 4 -7.05 22.47 -13.62
N LEU A 5 -6.56 23.18 -12.61
CA LEU A 5 -5.14 23.41 -12.33
C LEU A 5 -4.70 22.87 -10.96
N VAL A 6 -5.62 22.39 -10.11
CA VAL A 6 -5.29 21.87 -8.78
C VAL A 6 -5.63 20.40 -8.74
N PRO A 7 -4.66 19.52 -8.44
CA PRO A 7 -4.93 18.10 -8.30
C PRO A 7 -5.82 17.83 -7.07
N ASN A 8 -6.57 16.76 -7.14
CA ASN A 8 -7.25 16.16 -5.99
C ASN A 8 -6.22 15.52 -5.07
N ILE A 9 -6.56 15.40 -3.78
CA ILE A 9 -5.69 14.83 -2.76
C ILE A 9 -6.41 13.64 -2.12
N LYS A 10 -5.73 12.48 -2.07
CA LYS A 10 -6.14 11.30 -1.31
C LYS A 10 -5.08 11.00 -0.26
N VAL A 11 -5.51 10.72 0.98
CA VAL A 11 -4.63 10.28 2.05
C VAL A 11 -5.11 8.93 2.53
N ALA A 12 -4.20 7.96 2.64
CA ALA A 12 -4.51 6.63 3.14
C ALA A 12 -3.42 6.19 4.13
N HIS A 13 -3.82 5.50 5.19
CA HIS A 13 -2.91 4.88 6.14
C HIS A 13 -3.16 3.37 6.17
N THR A 14 -2.11 2.58 6.02
CA THR A 14 -2.17 1.13 6.04
C THR A 14 -1.28 0.59 7.14
N THR A 15 -1.84 -0.21 8.04
CA THR A 15 -1.06 -1.01 8.99
C THR A 15 -0.87 -2.40 8.37
N LEU A 16 0.38 -2.78 8.12
CA LEU A 16 0.73 -4.05 7.48
C LEU A 16 1.88 -4.69 8.25
N LYS A 17 1.54 -5.67 9.08
CA LYS A 17 2.50 -6.41 9.90
C LYS A 17 2.28 -7.89 9.72
N ASP A 18 3.39 -8.61 9.61
CA ASP A 18 3.39 -10.07 9.59
C ASP A 18 4.54 -10.61 10.43
N SER A 19 4.37 -11.80 10.99
CA SER A 19 5.40 -12.47 11.77
C SER A 19 5.38 -13.97 11.53
N ALA A 20 6.56 -14.55 11.47
CA ALA A 20 6.74 -15.99 11.32
C ALA A 20 7.80 -16.50 12.29
N THR A 21 7.60 -17.68 12.83
CA THR A 21 8.59 -18.39 13.64
C THR A 21 9.05 -19.64 12.90
N GLY A 22 10.34 -19.80 12.75
CA GLY A 22 10.93 -20.92 12.03
C GLY A 22 12.34 -21.23 12.51
N THR A 23 12.83 -22.41 12.12
CA THR A 23 14.22 -22.81 12.35
C THR A 23 15.04 -22.47 11.12
N ILE A 24 16.16 -21.76 11.33
CA ILE A 24 17.04 -21.35 10.24
C ILE A 24 18.01 -22.48 9.86
N ASP A 25 18.21 -22.68 8.57
CA ASP A 25 19.10 -23.73 8.06
C ASP A 25 20.55 -23.28 7.94
N GLN A 26 20.78 -21.97 7.83
CA GLN A 26 22.10 -21.35 7.68
C GLN A 26 22.26 -20.19 8.64
N SER A 27 23.49 -20.03 9.15
CA SER A 27 23.83 -18.87 10.00
C SER A 27 23.88 -17.60 9.18
N PHE A 28 23.36 -16.51 9.74
CA PHE A 28 23.40 -15.17 9.16
C PHE A 28 23.61 -14.10 10.24
N THR A 29 23.95 -12.90 9.81
CA THR A 29 24.07 -11.72 10.68
C THR A 29 22.96 -10.74 10.30
N PHE A 30 22.26 -10.21 11.30
CA PHE A 30 21.26 -9.19 11.13
C PHE A 30 21.44 -8.11 12.20
N ASN A 31 21.57 -6.85 11.78
CA ASN A 31 21.79 -5.68 12.63
C ASN A 31 22.91 -5.88 13.70
N GLY A 32 24.01 -6.53 13.29
CA GLY A 32 25.17 -6.81 14.15
C GLY A 32 25.04 -8.07 15.02
N ASP A 33 23.86 -8.67 15.13
CA ASP A 33 23.63 -9.93 15.86
C ASP A 33 23.82 -11.14 14.95
N VAL A 34 24.47 -12.19 15.49
CA VAL A 34 24.73 -13.45 14.78
C VAL A 34 23.67 -14.49 15.16
N PHE A 35 22.96 -15.00 14.17
CA PHE A 35 21.99 -16.08 14.30
C PHE A 35 22.60 -17.35 13.73
N THR A 36 22.64 -18.43 14.53
CA THR A 36 23.30 -19.67 14.15
C THR A 36 22.32 -20.69 13.55
N ALA A 37 22.81 -21.50 12.61
CA ALA A 37 22.01 -22.58 12.00
C ALA A 37 21.40 -23.50 13.09
N ASN A 38 20.22 -24.03 12.81
CA ASN A 38 19.37 -24.81 13.70
C ASN A 38 18.78 -24.04 14.91
N GLN A 39 18.93 -22.72 14.94
CA GLN A 39 18.24 -21.87 15.92
C GLN A 39 16.82 -21.59 15.46
N THR A 40 15.87 -21.63 16.39
CA THR A 40 14.52 -21.13 16.16
C THR A 40 14.50 -19.62 16.34
N VAL A 41 14.04 -18.88 15.32
CA VAL A 41 13.91 -17.43 15.32
C VAL A 41 12.48 -17.01 15.01
N THR A 42 12.07 -15.90 15.55
CA THR A 42 10.84 -15.19 15.16
C THR A 42 11.24 -13.98 14.32
N SER A 43 10.78 -13.94 13.09
CA SER A 43 10.95 -12.80 12.18
C SER A 43 9.65 -12.00 12.13
N GLU A 44 9.77 -10.69 12.19
CA GLU A 44 8.66 -9.74 12.06
C GLU A 44 8.97 -8.77 10.92
N VAL A 45 7.99 -8.51 10.07
CA VAL A 45 8.05 -7.50 9.01
C VAL A 45 6.90 -6.52 9.23
N ASP A 46 7.25 -5.25 9.39
CA ASP A 46 6.31 -4.14 9.52
C ASP A 46 6.47 -3.22 8.31
N LEU A 47 5.48 -3.25 7.41
CA LEU A 47 5.40 -2.42 6.21
C LEU A 47 4.30 -1.36 6.35
N THR A 48 4.03 -0.92 7.58
CA THR A 48 3.10 0.18 7.87
C THR A 48 3.52 1.43 7.11
N HIS A 49 2.57 2.05 6.41
CA HIS A 49 2.84 3.21 5.57
C HIS A 49 1.67 4.18 5.52
N THR A 50 1.99 5.42 5.17
CA THR A 50 1.02 6.48 4.86
C THR A 50 1.25 6.94 3.43
N ASP A 51 0.17 6.97 2.65
CA ASP A 51 0.14 7.42 1.27
C ASP A 51 -0.48 8.81 1.19
N VAL A 52 0.17 9.71 0.47
CA VAL A 52 -0.40 10.97 0.03
C VAL A 52 -0.39 10.98 -1.50
N THR A 53 -1.56 10.94 -2.11
CA THR A 53 -1.73 10.87 -3.57
C THR A 53 -2.27 12.19 -4.08
N LEU A 54 -1.61 12.74 -5.10
CA LEU A 54 -2.09 13.86 -5.90
C LEU A 54 -2.53 13.30 -7.26
N TYR A 55 -3.80 13.51 -7.63
CA TYR A 55 -4.34 12.92 -8.86
C TYR A 55 -5.25 13.86 -9.61
N TYR A 56 -5.38 13.61 -10.89
CA TYR A 56 -6.36 14.22 -11.77
C TYR A 56 -7.36 13.18 -12.24
N GLU A 57 -8.61 13.55 -12.19
CA GLU A 57 -9.70 12.81 -12.76
C GLU A 57 -9.79 13.11 -14.27
N LEU A 58 -9.56 12.09 -15.09
CA LEU A 58 -9.54 12.20 -16.55
C LEU A 58 -10.92 11.96 -17.17
N LEU A 59 -11.73 11.11 -16.54
CA LEU A 59 -13.09 10.77 -16.96
C LEU A 59 -13.99 10.71 -15.73
N ASP A 60 -15.21 11.24 -15.89
CA ASP A 60 -16.31 11.21 -14.91
C ASP A 60 -17.63 11.07 -15.67
N ILE A 61 -17.81 9.97 -16.41
CA ILE A 61 -19.03 9.69 -17.19
C ILE A 61 -19.41 8.21 -16.99
N GLY A 62 -19.90 7.87 -15.79
CA GLY A 62 -20.26 6.50 -15.42
C GLY A 62 -19.08 5.57 -15.19
N MET A 63 -17.89 6.01 -15.53
CA MET A 63 -16.58 5.46 -15.19
C MET A 63 -15.68 6.62 -14.80
N ASP A 64 -15.10 6.55 -13.60
CA ASP A 64 -14.09 7.49 -13.15
C ASP A 64 -12.72 6.90 -13.47
N LEU A 65 -11.87 7.68 -14.06
CA LEU A 65 -10.48 7.32 -14.37
C LEU A 65 -9.56 8.38 -13.81
N ASP A 66 -8.76 8.00 -12.82
CA ASP A 66 -7.81 8.87 -12.15
C ASP A 66 -6.39 8.47 -12.49
N VAL A 67 -5.53 9.46 -12.64
CA VAL A 67 -4.08 9.26 -12.76
C VAL A 67 -3.34 10.27 -11.88
N GLY A 68 -2.23 9.85 -11.31
CA GLY A 68 -1.52 10.72 -10.37
C GLY A 68 -0.17 10.18 -9.90
N ILE A 69 0.28 10.77 -8.80
CA ILE A 69 1.51 10.37 -8.11
C ILE A 69 1.19 10.21 -6.63
N THR A 70 1.62 9.10 -6.07
CA THR A 70 1.56 8.81 -4.62
C THR A 70 2.96 8.97 -4.02
N GLY A 71 3.06 9.72 -2.93
CA GLY A 71 4.18 9.66 -2.02
C GLY A 71 3.86 8.68 -0.91
N ARG A 72 4.51 7.50 -0.89
CA ARG A 72 4.35 6.48 0.15
C ARG A 72 5.44 6.63 1.18
N TYR A 73 5.07 6.95 2.41
CA TYR A 73 5.99 7.05 3.53
C TYR A 73 5.88 5.81 4.41
N PHE A 74 6.90 4.96 4.38
CA PHE A 74 7.01 3.79 5.25
C PHE A 74 7.47 4.20 6.64
N GLN A 75 6.85 3.60 7.66
CA GLN A 75 7.13 3.80 9.08
C GLN A 75 7.06 2.44 9.77
N GLY A 76 8.01 1.58 9.46
CA GLY A 76 8.00 0.21 9.90
C GLY A 76 9.39 -0.32 10.22
N GLY A 77 9.63 -1.58 9.91
CA GLY A 77 10.92 -2.21 10.12
C GLY A 77 10.90 -3.72 9.98
N VAL A 78 12.07 -4.30 10.10
CA VAL A 78 12.26 -5.75 10.14
C VAL A 78 12.88 -6.10 11.49
N ALA A 79 12.42 -7.18 12.10
CA ALA A 79 13.01 -7.70 13.33
C ALA A 79 13.26 -9.20 13.24
N VAL A 80 14.32 -9.64 13.89
CA VAL A 80 14.62 -11.06 14.12
C VAL A 80 14.89 -11.22 15.61
N ASN A 81 13.96 -11.88 16.30
CA ASN A 81 13.90 -11.93 17.77
C ASN A 81 13.90 -10.53 18.39
N SER A 82 14.96 -10.15 19.14
CA SER A 82 15.12 -8.84 19.76
C SER A 82 15.90 -7.84 18.89
N SER A 83 16.51 -8.30 17.81
CA SER A 83 17.25 -7.44 16.88
C SER A 83 16.29 -6.79 15.89
N ARG A 84 16.33 -5.44 15.73
CA ARG A 84 15.38 -4.70 14.91
C ARG A 84 16.11 -3.65 14.06
N GLU A 85 15.71 -3.55 12.82
CA GLU A 85 16.08 -2.49 11.88
C GLU A 85 14.83 -1.70 11.50
N ASP A 86 14.82 -0.40 11.74
CA ASP A 86 13.69 0.46 11.43
C ASP A 86 13.80 1.00 9.99
N ILE A 87 12.65 0.99 9.28
CA ILE A 87 12.52 1.51 7.92
C ILE A 87 11.72 2.81 7.97
N SER A 88 12.35 3.89 7.49
CA SER A 88 11.73 5.21 7.37
C SER A 88 12.13 5.80 6.02
N VAL A 89 11.28 5.62 5.00
CA VAL A 89 11.58 6.04 3.63
C VAL A 89 10.33 6.55 2.92
N LEU A 90 10.51 7.62 2.11
CA LEU A 90 9.48 8.15 1.22
C LEU A 90 9.75 7.69 -0.22
N ILE A 91 8.78 7.01 -0.81
CA ILE A 91 8.89 6.47 -2.17
C ILE A 91 7.82 7.09 -3.06
N PRO A 92 8.20 7.79 -4.15
CA PRO A 92 7.24 8.24 -5.14
C PRO A 92 6.80 7.08 -6.03
N MET A 93 5.49 7.00 -6.28
CA MET A 93 4.86 5.93 -7.07
C MET A 93 3.89 6.52 -8.08
N PHE A 94 3.74 5.89 -9.23
CA PHE A 94 2.63 6.18 -10.14
C PHE A 94 1.33 5.67 -9.54
N TYR A 95 0.28 6.47 -9.67
CA TYR A 95 -1.07 6.13 -9.24
C TYR A 95 -2.00 6.06 -10.45
N GLY A 96 -2.85 5.05 -10.46
CA GLY A 96 -3.97 4.92 -11.38
C GLY A 96 -5.18 4.31 -10.67
N ARG A 97 -6.38 4.79 -10.99
CA ARG A 97 -7.65 4.22 -10.52
C ARG A 97 -8.65 4.17 -11.66
N ALA A 98 -9.43 3.10 -11.69
CA ALA A 98 -10.65 3.02 -12.48
C ALA A 98 -11.79 2.59 -11.57
N LYS A 99 -12.89 3.37 -11.55
CA LYS A 99 -14.11 3.10 -10.77
C LYS A 99 -15.31 3.15 -11.69
N PHE A 100 -16.18 2.17 -11.58
CA PHE A 100 -17.43 2.07 -12.33
C PHE A 100 -18.61 2.16 -11.35
N ALA A 101 -19.30 3.28 -11.39
CA ALA A 101 -20.48 3.51 -10.59
C ALA A 101 -21.69 2.78 -11.19
N LEU A 102 -22.47 2.11 -10.35
CA LEU A 102 -23.75 1.52 -10.75
C LEU A 102 -24.87 2.57 -10.57
N PRO A 103 -25.48 3.03 -11.66
CA PRO A 103 -26.44 4.13 -11.60
C PRO A 103 -27.55 3.88 -10.59
N LEU A 104 -27.94 4.91 -9.85
CA LEU A 104 -29.05 4.94 -8.88
C LEU A 104 -28.88 4.01 -7.66
N THR A 105 -27.71 3.47 -7.41
CA THR A 105 -27.52 2.50 -6.30
C THR A 105 -26.53 2.97 -5.26
N GLY A 106 -25.64 3.91 -5.57
CA GLY A 106 -24.47 4.26 -4.77
C GLY A 106 -23.40 3.16 -4.75
N ALA A 107 -23.65 2.01 -5.36
CA ALA A 107 -22.70 0.92 -5.44
C ALA A 107 -21.71 1.13 -6.59
N TYR A 108 -20.48 0.64 -6.43
CA TYR A 108 -19.45 0.69 -7.44
C TYR A 108 -18.54 -0.55 -7.39
N PHE A 109 -17.80 -0.75 -8.46
CA PHE A 109 -16.65 -1.64 -8.48
C PHE A 109 -15.48 -0.93 -9.15
N GLY A 110 -14.28 -1.29 -8.77
CA GLY A 110 -13.10 -0.64 -9.31
C GLY A 110 -11.80 -1.25 -8.88
N GLY A 111 -10.72 -0.57 -9.19
CA GLY A 111 -9.40 -0.96 -8.75
C GLY A 111 -8.42 0.20 -8.79
N ASP A 112 -7.42 0.11 -7.93
CA ASP A 112 -6.32 1.04 -7.79
C ASP A 112 -5.00 0.33 -8.09
N ILE A 113 -4.05 1.07 -8.64
CA ILE A 113 -2.66 0.64 -8.78
C ILE A 113 -1.74 1.74 -8.26
N ASN A 114 -0.79 1.36 -7.42
CA ASN A 114 0.40 2.15 -7.13
C ASN A 114 1.63 1.37 -7.55
N TYR A 115 2.48 1.98 -8.36
CA TYR A 115 3.64 1.31 -8.96
C TYR A 115 4.87 2.20 -8.95
N ALA A 116 5.99 1.66 -8.49
CA ALA A 116 7.31 2.26 -8.64
C ALA A 116 8.32 1.22 -9.11
N ASN A 117 9.22 1.65 -9.99
CA ASN A 117 10.40 0.89 -10.35
C ASN A 117 11.57 1.87 -10.42
N TYR A 118 12.56 1.66 -9.58
CA TYR A 118 13.73 2.53 -9.48
C TYR A 118 14.98 1.70 -9.24
N SER A 119 15.97 1.81 -10.14
CA SER A 119 17.28 1.13 -10.01
C SER A 119 17.18 -0.38 -9.78
N GLY A 120 16.18 -1.06 -10.34
CA GLY A 120 15.97 -2.50 -10.12
C GLY A 120 15.11 -2.85 -8.92
N ASN A 121 14.78 -1.87 -8.07
CA ASN A 121 13.83 -2.04 -6.98
C ASN A 121 12.40 -1.79 -7.47
N GLN A 122 11.47 -2.64 -7.11
CA GLN A 122 10.08 -2.58 -7.55
C GLN A 122 9.13 -2.61 -6.37
N ILE A 123 8.14 -1.72 -6.42
CA ILE A 123 6.96 -1.78 -5.54
C ILE A 123 5.73 -1.79 -6.41
N ALA A 124 4.86 -2.77 -6.20
CA ALA A 124 3.61 -2.92 -6.89
C ALA A 124 2.49 -3.18 -5.90
N ASP A 125 1.44 -2.38 -5.96
CA ASP A 125 0.31 -2.44 -5.06
C ASP A 125 -0.97 -2.34 -5.88
N TYR A 126 -1.73 -3.42 -5.94
CA TYR A 126 -2.95 -3.55 -6.73
C TYR A 126 -4.13 -3.80 -5.81
N VAL A 127 -5.20 -3.09 -6.04
CA VAL A 127 -6.47 -3.24 -5.34
C VAL A 127 -7.58 -3.51 -6.35
N ILE A 128 -8.45 -4.48 -6.05
CA ILE A 128 -9.73 -4.68 -6.72
C ILE A 128 -10.79 -4.66 -5.64
N ALA A 129 -11.82 -3.82 -5.80
CA ALA A 129 -12.81 -3.60 -4.77
C ALA A 129 -14.22 -3.44 -5.32
N VAL A 130 -15.16 -3.70 -4.45
CA VAL A 130 -16.57 -3.29 -4.57
C VAL A 130 -16.90 -2.41 -3.37
N GLY A 131 -17.69 -1.38 -3.58
CA GLY A 131 -18.03 -0.46 -2.52
C GLY A 131 -19.44 0.11 -2.69
N TRP A 132 -19.83 0.83 -1.66
CA TRP A 132 -21.08 1.59 -1.63
C TRP A 132 -20.81 2.93 -0.95
N GLU A 133 -21.29 4.01 -1.55
CA GLU A 133 -21.19 5.39 -1.08
C GLU A 133 -22.58 5.97 -0.88
N ALA A 134 -22.80 6.61 0.26
CA ALA A 134 -24.02 7.36 0.51
C ALA A 134 -23.87 8.75 -0.13
N GLU A 135 -24.63 9.03 -1.16
CA GLU A 135 -24.71 10.35 -1.77
C GLU A 135 -25.34 11.34 -0.80
N ASN A 136 -24.58 12.35 -0.39
CA ASN A 136 -25.03 13.45 0.47
C ASN A 136 -24.65 14.78 -0.15
N PHE A 137 -25.64 15.68 -0.31
CA PHE A 137 -25.42 17.03 -0.88
C PHE A 137 -24.77 18.04 0.08
N ILE A 138 -24.64 17.75 1.37
CA ILE A 138 -24.26 18.74 2.40
C ILE A 138 -23.15 18.23 3.33
N LEU A 139 -22.97 16.91 3.45
CA LEU A 139 -21.98 16.25 4.32
C LEU A 139 -20.94 15.53 3.44
N PRO A 140 -19.75 15.21 3.98
CA PRO A 140 -18.84 14.33 3.28
C PRO A 140 -19.55 13.04 2.90
N GLU A 141 -19.33 12.58 1.68
CA GLU A 141 -19.80 11.28 1.22
C GLU A 141 -19.07 10.20 2.00
N VAL A 142 -19.81 9.39 2.72
CA VAL A 142 -19.25 8.27 3.48
C VAL A 142 -19.59 6.97 2.79
N GLY A 143 -18.64 6.06 2.76
CA GLY A 143 -18.80 4.77 2.11
C GLY A 143 -18.10 3.64 2.85
N ILE A 144 -18.39 2.45 2.37
CA ILE A 144 -17.72 1.21 2.76
C ILE A 144 -17.22 0.52 1.49
N GLU A 145 -16.01 0.04 1.55
CA GLU A 145 -15.35 -0.68 0.46
C GLU A 145 -14.79 -2.00 0.97
N ALA A 146 -14.95 -3.06 0.21
CA ALA A 146 -14.35 -4.35 0.48
C ALA A 146 -13.70 -4.89 -0.80
N GLY A 147 -12.55 -5.52 -0.65
CA GLY A 147 -11.82 -5.97 -1.82
C GLY A 147 -10.66 -6.89 -1.52
N TYR A 148 -9.85 -7.09 -2.54
CA TYR A 148 -8.60 -7.85 -2.49
C TYR A 148 -7.44 -6.94 -2.86
N ARG A 149 -6.40 -6.97 -2.05
CA ARG A 149 -5.16 -6.22 -2.27
C ARG A 149 -4.00 -7.19 -2.46
N SER A 150 -3.14 -6.90 -3.42
CA SER A 150 -1.86 -7.56 -3.63
C SER A 150 -0.76 -6.49 -3.56
N PHE A 151 0.05 -6.59 -2.53
CA PHE A 151 1.18 -5.71 -2.29
C PHE A 151 2.48 -6.49 -2.40
N ARG A 152 3.39 -6.03 -3.26
CA ARG A 152 4.72 -6.62 -3.45
C ARG A 152 5.79 -5.56 -3.36
N VAL A 153 6.85 -5.88 -2.64
CA VAL A 153 8.10 -5.13 -2.58
C VAL A 153 9.22 -6.07 -2.99
N ASP A 154 10.01 -5.66 -3.96
CA ASP A 154 11.22 -6.34 -4.41
C ASP A 154 12.33 -5.28 -4.43
N ALA A 155 13.21 -5.31 -3.44
CA ALA A 155 14.29 -4.35 -3.27
C ALA A 155 15.62 -5.07 -3.08
N GLY A 156 16.60 -4.75 -3.92
CA GLY A 156 17.94 -5.32 -3.87
C GLY A 156 18.79 -4.74 -2.73
N ALA A 157 19.85 -5.45 -2.37
CA ALA A 157 20.78 -5.03 -1.31
C ALA A 157 21.68 -3.83 -1.69
N ASP A 158 21.62 -3.36 -2.93
CA ASP A 158 22.50 -2.28 -3.41
C ASP A 158 22.11 -0.91 -2.84
N ASP A 159 20.82 -0.70 -2.52
CA ASP A 159 20.28 0.56 -2.00
C ASP A 159 19.82 0.47 -0.52
N LEU A 160 19.59 -0.74 -0.04
CA LEU A 160 19.28 -1.06 1.35
C LEU A 160 20.28 -2.12 1.80
N ASP A 161 20.86 -2.03 2.97
CA ASP A 161 21.79 -3.06 3.49
C ASP A 161 21.17 -4.47 3.58
N ILE A 162 19.91 -4.61 3.17
CA ILE A 162 19.09 -5.85 3.21
C ILE A 162 18.28 -5.97 1.93
N ALA A 163 18.38 -7.12 1.24
CA ALA A 163 17.44 -7.45 0.16
C ALA A 163 16.06 -7.82 0.74
N ILE A 164 15.01 -7.22 0.21
CA ILE A 164 13.63 -7.48 0.60
C ILE A 164 12.87 -8.02 -0.61
N ASP A 165 12.37 -9.25 -0.54
CA ASP A 165 11.34 -9.78 -1.45
C ASP A 165 10.15 -10.18 -0.58
N ALA A 166 9.16 -9.30 -0.51
CA ALA A 166 7.98 -9.50 0.31
C ALA A 166 6.72 -9.35 -0.54
N GLN A 167 5.79 -10.28 -0.37
CA GLN A 167 4.47 -10.23 -0.99
C GLN A 167 3.40 -10.48 0.07
N VAL A 168 2.46 -9.54 0.17
CA VAL A 168 1.30 -9.64 1.05
C VAL A 168 0.04 -9.54 0.22
N ASN A 169 -0.82 -10.53 0.34
CA ASN A 169 -2.08 -10.61 -0.38
C ASN A 169 -3.21 -10.87 0.62
N GLY A 170 -4.33 -10.20 0.44
CA GLY A 170 -5.45 -10.43 1.34
C GLY A 170 -6.72 -9.66 0.99
N ILE A 171 -7.78 -10.02 1.67
CA ILE A 171 -9.03 -9.27 1.67
C ILE A 171 -8.92 -8.10 2.65
N PHE A 172 -9.59 -7.00 2.33
CA PHE A 172 -9.67 -5.82 3.20
C PHE A 172 -11.09 -5.27 3.25
N VAL A 173 -11.34 -4.45 4.27
CA VAL A 173 -12.53 -3.61 4.39
C VAL A 173 -12.08 -2.22 4.80
N ASN A 174 -12.54 -1.21 4.08
CA ASN A 174 -12.26 0.19 4.33
C ASN A 174 -13.53 0.97 4.64
N LEU A 175 -13.40 2.01 5.45
CA LEU A 175 -14.35 3.11 5.52
C LEU A 175 -13.77 4.27 4.71
N THR A 176 -14.58 4.84 3.82
CA THR A 176 -14.18 5.95 2.96
C THR A 176 -14.94 7.21 3.35
N ALA A 177 -14.28 8.35 3.23
CA ALA A 177 -14.92 9.66 3.36
C ALA A 177 -14.37 10.58 2.27
N HIS A 178 -15.27 11.18 1.50
CA HIS A 178 -14.93 12.11 0.42
C HIS A 178 -15.48 13.51 0.76
N PHE A 179 -14.62 14.54 0.65
CA PHE A 179 -14.91 15.93 1.02
C PHE A 179 -14.92 16.82 -0.21
#